data_9d15cfe99134389fd75f3acb9f9184c9
#
_entry.id   9d15cfe99134389fd75f3acb9f9184c9
#
_cell.length_a   1.000
_cell.length_b   1.000
_cell.length_c   1.000
_cell.angle_alpha   90.00
_cell.angle_beta   90.00
_cell.angle_gamma   90.00
#
_symmetry.space_group_name_H-M   'P 1'
#
loop_
_entity.id
_entity.type
_entity.pdbx_description
1 polymer ?
#
loop_
_entity_poly.entity_id
_entity_poly.type
_entity_poly.pdbx_seq_one_letter_code
_entity_poly.pdbx_strand_id
1 'polypeptide(L)'
;MSDLASALGVRTEEAAIIAELKAGSEEAFSWLIAHYNQPVYSLVYRILDDPSDAADTTQEVFIKVFRGIKGFHANSSLKTWVYRIAVHEASNCRRWRFRHKSHETSIEPGPEREDEPLALGIKDTLADEGRSPLQSVYDEELKARVETELTALAEPYRTTVILRDIEELSYEQIAEVTETSLGTVKSRLVRGREALRKRMERHMAAFGMSLGASNEKGCRKGGQLSGHKVEVLP
;
A
#
# COMPACT_ATOMS: atom_id res chain seq x y z
N MET A 1 -3.53 -21.76 -20.54
CA MET A 1 -3.33 -22.96 -19.68
C MET A 1 -2.15 -22.82 -18.73
N SER A 2 -1.19 -21.94 -19.02
CA SER A 2 0.00 -21.68 -18.17
C SER A 2 -0.36 -21.04 -16.81
N ASP A 3 -1.30 -20.10 -16.76
CA ASP A 3 -1.63 -19.36 -15.54
C ASP A 3 -2.29 -20.19 -14.43
N LEU A 4 -3.11 -21.16 -14.81
CA LEU A 4 -3.78 -22.04 -13.83
C LEU A 4 -2.81 -23.02 -13.15
N ALA A 5 -1.82 -23.53 -13.91
CA ALA A 5 -0.79 -24.42 -13.36
C ALA A 5 0.15 -23.66 -12.41
N SER A 6 0.51 -22.42 -12.75
CA SER A 6 1.31 -21.54 -11.91
C SER A 6 0.58 -21.17 -10.61
N ALA A 7 -0.70 -20.81 -10.70
CA ALA A 7 -1.51 -20.48 -9.53
C ALA A 7 -1.76 -21.67 -8.59
N LEU A 8 -1.85 -22.88 -9.12
CA LEU A 8 -1.96 -24.12 -8.33
C LEU A 8 -0.62 -24.46 -7.66
N GLY A 9 0.50 -24.26 -8.33
CA GLY A 9 1.84 -24.44 -7.76
C GLY A 9 2.09 -23.52 -6.58
N VAL A 10 1.83 -22.24 -6.72
CA VAL A 10 1.98 -21.24 -5.64
C VAL A 10 1.09 -21.56 -4.43
N ARG A 11 -0.14 -22.03 -4.65
CA ARG A 11 -1.04 -22.43 -3.55
C ARG A 11 -0.57 -23.67 -2.80
N THR A 12 0.06 -24.62 -3.48
CA THR A 12 0.61 -25.82 -2.84
C THR A 12 1.85 -25.52 -2.01
N GLU A 13 2.72 -24.63 -2.50
CA GLU A 13 3.90 -24.15 -1.77
C GLU A 13 3.50 -23.33 -0.53
N GLU A 14 2.53 -22.42 -0.66
CA GLU A 14 2.00 -21.65 0.47
C GLU A 14 1.36 -22.57 1.53
N ALA A 15 0.64 -23.61 1.12
CA ALA A 15 0.03 -24.56 2.04
C ALA A 15 1.08 -25.39 2.82
N ALA A 16 2.18 -25.77 2.18
CA ALA A 16 3.29 -26.48 2.82
C ALA A 16 3.95 -25.59 3.88
N ILE A 17 4.30 -24.38 3.54
CA ILE A 17 4.90 -23.40 4.48
C ILE A 17 3.97 -23.11 5.67
N ILE A 18 2.66 -22.98 5.45
CA ILE A 18 1.67 -22.79 6.52
C ILE A 18 1.64 -24.01 7.45
N ALA A 19 1.73 -25.22 6.93
CA ALA A 19 1.76 -26.44 7.73
C ALA A 19 3.00 -26.49 8.64
N GLU A 20 4.17 -26.16 8.11
CA GLU A 20 5.43 -26.08 8.86
C GLU A 20 5.39 -24.98 9.93
N LEU A 21 4.87 -23.78 9.60
CA LEU A 21 4.67 -22.71 10.57
C LEU A 21 3.76 -23.14 11.72
N LYS A 22 2.68 -23.88 11.45
CA LYS A 22 1.77 -24.42 12.47
C LYS A 22 2.43 -25.51 13.31
N ALA A 23 3.33 -26.28 12.72
CA ALA A 23 4.14 -27.28 13.43
C ALA A 23 5.21 -26.64 14.32
N GLY A 24 5.49 -25.34 14.14
CA GLY A 24 6.48 -24.60 14.93
C GLY A 24 7.92 -24.73 14.38
N SER A 25 8.09 -25.03 13.08
CA SER A 25 9.40 -25.10 12.42
C SER A 25 10.10 -23.75 12.51
N GLU A 26 11.32 -23.76 13.04
CA GLU A 26 12.16 -22.56 13.14
C GLU A 26 12.60 -22.06 11.76
N GLU A 27 12.84 -22.98 10.84
CA GLU A 27 13.18 -22.68 9.45
C GLU A 27 12.03 -21.97 8.72
N ALA A 28 10.80 -22.45 8.92
CA ALA A 28 9.61 -21.81 8.34
C ALA A 28 9.38 -20.41 8.91
N PHE A 29 9.62 -20.18 10.19
CA PHE A 29 9.56 -18.84 10.78
C PHE A 29 10.68 -17.93 10.28
N SER A 30 11.90 -18.46 10.14
CA SER A 30 13.03 -17.72 9.57
C SER A 30 12.73 -17.29 8.12
N TRP A 31 12.16 -18.17 7.32
CA TRP A 31 11.69 -17.88 5.98
C TRP A 31 10.60 -16.78 5.98
N LEU A 32 9.60 -16.91 6.87
CA LEU A 32 8.51 -15.95 6.99
C LEU A 32 9.05 -14.54 7.30
N ILE A 33 9.95 -14.44 8.28
CA ILE A 33 10.56 -13.15 8.64
C ILE A 33 11.38 -12.61 7.48
N ALA A 34 12.24 -13.43 6.86
CA ALA A 34 13.06 -13.00 5.73
C ALA A 34 12.21 -12.49 4.54
N HIS A 35 11.05 -13.12 4.31
CA HIS A 35 10.18 -12.80 3.19
C HIS A 35 9.27 -11.59 3.46
N TYR A 36 8.75 -11.46 4.69
CA TYR A 36 7.74 -10.45 5.01
C TYR A 36 8.26 -9.27 5.83
N ASN A 37 9.47 -9.30 6.39
CA ASN A 37 9.95 -8.23 7.27
C ASN A 37 9.98 -6.87 6.53
N GLN A 38 10.63 -6.81 5.38
CA GLN A 38 10.74 -5.55 4.64
C GLN A 38 9.40 -5.04 4.11
N PRO A 39 8.54 -5.87 3.48
CA PRO A 39 7.20 -5.45 3.07
C PRO A 39 6.34 -4.95 4.24
N VAL A 40 6.32 -5.65 5.37
CA VAL A 40 5.55 -5.26 6.55
C VAL A 40 6.09 -3.96 7.14
N TYR A 41 7.41 -3.83 7.30
CA TYR A 41 8.02 -2.59 7.77
C TYR A 41 7.66 -1.40 6.86
N SER A 42 7.79 -1.57 5.55
CA SER A 42 7.46 -0.52 4.58
C SER A 42 5.99 -0.11 4.64
N LEU A 43 5.07 -1.08 4.77
CA LEU A 43 3.64 -0.82 4.95
C LEU A 43 3.37 -0.04 6.24
N VAL A 44 3.92 -0.51 7.36
CA VAL A 44 3.75 0.09 8.69
C VAL A 44 4.34 1.50 8.73
N TYR A 45 5.56 1.67 8.19
CA TYR A 45 6.21 2.99 8.10
C TYR A 45 5.35 4.00 7.32
N ARG A 46 4.83 3.62 6.15
CA ARG A 46 3.93 4.50 5.37
C ARG A 46 2.64 4.87 6.10
N ILE A 47 2.18 4.02 7.04
CA ILE A 47 0.99 4.30 7.84
C ILE A 47 1.32 5.23 9.02
N LEU A 48 2.46 5.00 9.72
CA LEU A 48 2.83 5.69 10.96
C LEU A 48 3.62 6.96 10.73
N ASP A 49 4.42 7.02 9.67
CA ASP A 49 5.33 8.12 9.35
C ASP A 49 6.37 8.39 10.46
N ASP A 50 6.85 7.31 11.07
CA ASP A 50 7.84 7.34 12.14
C ASP A 50 8.66 6.04 12.12
N PRO A 51 9.99 6.09 11.95
CA PRO A 51 10.81 4.90 11.78
C PRO A 51 10.92 4.07 13.07
N SER A 52 10.93 4.70 14.24
CA SER A 52 11.01 4.00 15.53
C SER A 52 9.72 3.22 15.79
N ASP A 53 8.57 3.90 15.69
CA ASP A 53 7.27 3.25 15.84
C ASP A 53 7.05 2.16 14.79
N ALA A 54 7.57 2.35 13.57
CA ALA A 54 7.46 1.35 12.52
C ALA A 54 8.27 0.10 12.84
N ALA A 55 9.47 0.25 13.38
CA ALA A 55 10.31 -0.89 13.80
C ALA A 55 9.65 -1.67 14.93
N ASP A 56 9.22 -0.98 15.99
CA ASP A 56 8.58 -1.61 17.14
C ASP A 56 7.25 -2.29 16.76
N THR A 57 6.42 -1.60 15.95
CA THR A 57 5.17 -2.17 15.46
C THR A 57 5.40 -3.39 14.57
N THR A 58 6.44 -3.38 13.74
CA THR A 58 6.80 -4.54 12.91
C THR A 58 7.19 -5.75 13.76
N GLN A 59 7.95 -5.56 14.81
CA GLN A 59 8.28 -6.64 15.76
C GLN A 59 7.00 -7.21 16.41
N GLU A 60 6.10 -6.33 16.88
CA GLU A 60 4.83 -6.75 17.47
C GLU A 60 3.94 -7.53 16.47
N VAL A 61 3.96 -7.15 15.20
CA VAL A 61 3.27 -7.89 14.13
C VAL A 61 3.78 -9.32 14.06
N PHE A 62 5.10 -9.55 14.01
CA PHE A 62 5.67 -10.91 13.94
C PHE A 62 5.43 -11.71 15.23
N ILE A 63 5.46 -11.09 16.41
CA ILE A 63 5.06 -11.74 17.66
C ILE A 63 3.60 -12.22 17.59
N LYS A 64 2.69 -11.40 17.03
CA LYS A 64 1.28 -11.76 16.86
C LYS A 64 1.08 -12.82 15.79
N VAL A 65 1.82 -12.77 14.69
CA VAL A 65 1.85 -13.82 13.68
C VAL A 65 2.29 -15.15 14.30
N PHE A 66 3.39 -15.16 15.05
CA PHE A 66 3.89 -16.35 15.74
C PHE A 66 2.84 -16.95 16.69
N ARG A 67 2.20 -16.11 17.51
CA ARG A 67 1.17 -16.56 18.46
C ARG A 67 -0.11 -17.03 17.77
N GLY A 68 -0.47 -16.40 16.65
CA GLY A 68 -1.76 -16.59 15.96
C GLY A 68 -1.74 -17.66 14.86
N ILE A 69 -0.58 -18.09 14.37
CA ILE A 69 -0.49 -18.95 13.19
C ILE A 69 -1.20 -20.29 13.34
N LYS A 70 -1.23 -20.85 14.55
CA LYS A 70 -1.94 -22.11 14.83
C LYS A 70 -3.45 -22.00 14.55
N GLY A 71 -4.04 -20.82 14.76
CA GLY A 71 -5.44 -20.51 14.48
C GLY A 71 -5.71 -19.99 13.07
N PHE A 72 -4.72 -19.91 12.21
CA PHE A 72 -4.91 -19.49 10.83
C PHE A 72 -5.59 -20.59 10.01
N HIS A 73 -6.78 -20.34 9.49
CA HIS A 73 -7.61 -21.34 8.77
C HIS A 73 -7.46 -21.30 7.24
N ALA A 74 -6.49 -20.52 6.70
CA ALA A 74 -6.25 -20.37 5.26
C ALA A 74 -7.50 -19.94 4.44
N ASN A 75 -8.40 -19.19 5.06
CA ASN A 75 -9.55 -18.59 4.38
C ASN A 75 -9.12 -17.44 3.45
N SER A 76 -7.92 -16.92 3.66
CA SER A 76 -7.22 -15.92 2.85
C SER A 76 -5.78 -16.34 2.62
N SER A 77 -5.04 -15.62 1.77
CA SER A 77 -3.60 -15.83 1.63
C SER A 77 -2.86 -15.48 2.91
N LEU A 78 -1.69 -16.09 3.12
CA LEU A 78 -0.81 -15.75 4.24
C LEU A 78 -0.43 -14.26 4.22
N LYS A 79 -0.16 -13.70 3.02
CA LYS A 79 0.09 -12.26 2.82
C LYS A 79 -1.07 -11.42 3.36
N THR A 80 -2.30 -11.72 2.96
CA THR A 80 -3.49 -10.97 3.39
C THR A 80 -3.66 -11.00 4.91
N TRP A 81 -3.45 -12.18 5.52
CA TRP A 81 -3.55 -12.34 6.95
C TRP A 81 -2.47 -11.58 7.73
N VAL A 82 -1.21 -11.65 7.30
CA VAL A 82 -0.10 -10.88 7.90
C VAL A 82 -0.36 -9.38 7.77
N TYR A 83 -0.82 -8.91 6.59
CA TYR A 83 -1.10 -7.50 6.36
C TYR A 83 -2.29 -6.99 7.18
N ARG A 84 -3.31 -7.83 7.45
CA ARG A 84 -4.39 -7.48 8.36
C ARG A 84 -3.85 -7.21 9.76
N ILE A 85 -2.96 -8.06 10.26
CA ILE A 85 -2.32 -7.85 11.56
C ILE A 85 -1.51 -6.55 11.53
N ALA A 86 -0.72 -6.32 10.49
CA ALA A 86 0.12 -5.12 10.34
C ALA A 86 -0.71 -3.81 10.35
N VAL A 87 -1.76 -3.74 9.54
CA VAL A 87 -2.65 -2.56 9.49
C VAL A 87 -3.36 -2.34 10.82
N HIS A 88 -3.79 -3.41 11.48
CA HIS A 88 -4.43 -3.32 12.79
C HIS A 88 -3.46 -2.78 13.85
N GLU A 89 -2.23 -3.28 13.90
CA GLU A 89 -1.22 -2.82 14.88
C GLU A 89 -0.78 -1.37 14.60
N ALA A 90 -0.56 -1.02 13.34
CA ALA A 90 -0.25 0.36 12.97
C ALA A 90 -1.39 1.33 13.38
N SER A 91 -2.64 0.95 13.15
CA SER A 91 -3.80 1.75 13.58
C SER A 91 -3.92 1.85 15.10
N ASN A 92 -3.55 0.80 15.85
CA ASN A 92 -3.52 0.79 17.30
C ASN A 92 -2.42 1.72 17.85
N CYS A 93 -1.20 1.61 17.32
CA CYS A 93 -0.06 2.47 17.66
C CYS A 93 -0.41 3.94 17.45
N ARG A 94 -0.95 4.28 16.28
CA ARG A 94 -1.37 5.65 15.97
C ARG A 94 -2.46 6.17 16.92
N ARG A 95 -3.47 5.36 17.22
CA ARG A 95 -4.53 5.75 18.19
C ARG A 95 -3.96 5.97 19.60
N TRP A 96 -2.98 5.15 19.99
CA TRP A 96 -2.28 5.31 21.26
C TRP A 96 -1.50 6.63 21.29
N ARG A 97 -0.71 6.95 20.27
CA ARG A 97 0.02 8.22 20.14
C ARG A 97 -0.92 9.42 20.23
N PHE A 98 -2.04 9.41 19.50
CA PHE A 98 -3.02 10.50 19.55
C PHE A 98 -3.54 10.75 20.96
N ARG A 99 -3.81 9.70 21.72
CA ARG A 99 -4.30 9.83 23.10
C ARG A 99 -3.21 10.36 24.06
N HIS A 100 -1.97 9.98 23.88
CA HIS A 100 -0.88 10.37 24.79
C HIS A 100 -0.27 11.71 24.40
N LYS A 101 -0.17 12.06 23.12
CA LYS A 101 0.33 13.36 22.66
C LYS A 101 -0.56 14.54 23.13
N SER A 102 -1.84 14.30 23.42
CA SER A 102 -2.71 15.32 24.02
C SER A 102 -2.45 15.52 25.52
N HIS A 103 -1.69 14.64 26.18
CA HIS A 103 -1.29 14.77 27.58
C HIS A 103 0.14 15.31 27.77
N GLU A 104 0.97 15.27 26.74
CA GLU A 104 2.38 15.70 26.78
C GLU A 104 2.59 17.17 26.38
N THR A 105 1.57 18.01 26.41
CA THR A 105 1.75 19.45 26.16
C THR A 105 2.32 20.11 27.41
N SER A 106 3.56 19.79 27.78
CA SER A 106 4.44 20.59 28.63
C SER A 106 5.77 19.90 28.88
N ILE A 107 6.63 19.81 27.85
CA ILE A 107 8.07 19.76 28.05
C ILE A 107 8.68 20.43 26.81
N GLU A 108 9.63 21.36 27.05
CA GLU A 108 10.28 22.25 26.10
C GLU A 108 10.77 21.57 24.81
N PRO A 109 10.82 22.32 23.67
CA PRO A 109 11.39 21.79 22.44
C PRO A 109 12.86 21.49 22.66
N GLY A 110 13.19 20.21 22.69
CA GLY A 110 14.58 19.75 22.58
C GLY A 110 15.11 20.07 21.18
N PRO A 111 16.46 20.13 21.01
CA PRO A 111 17.06 20.59 19.77
C PRO A 111 16.58 19.75 18.58
N GLU A 112 16.26 20.48 17.52
CA GLU A 112 15.94 19.92 16.21
C GLU A 112 16.97 18.87 15.83
N ARG A 113 16.54 17.60 15.79
CA ARG A 113 17.32 16.56 15.15
C ARG A 113 17.23 16.83 13.65
N GLU A 114 18.36 17.11 13.06
CA GLU A 114 18.55 16.99 11.63
C GLU A 114 18.31 15.51 11.29
N ASP A 115 17.07 15.18 10.96
CA ASP A 115 16.70 13.88 10.42
C ASP A 115 17.32 13.80 9.02
N GLU A 116 18.49 13.16 8.93
CA GLU A 116 18.91 12.61 7.64
C GLU A 116 17.74 11.70 7.15
N PRO A 117 17.24 11.94 5.93
CA PRO A 117 16.25 11.06 5.36
C PRO A 117 16.90 9.68 5.22
N LEU A 118 16.52 8.75 6.09
CA LEU A 118 16.76 7.32 5.86
C LEU A 118 16.09 7.00 4.52
N ALA A 119 16.89 7.09 3.46
CA ALA A 119 16.51 6.59 2.16
C ALA A 119 16.19 5.10 2.35
N LEU A 120 14.91 4.81 2.54
CA LEU A 120 14.39 3.47 2.41
C LEU A 120 14.72 3.04 0.98
N GLY A 121 15.90 2.43 0.85
CA GLY A 121 16.35 1.87 -0.40
C GLY A 121 15.33 0.84 -0.87
N ILE A 122 14.42 1.28 -1.73
CA ILE A 122 13.81 0.37 -2.68
C ILE A 122 14.94 -0.01 -3.64
N LYS A 123 15.81 -0.93 -3.17
CA LYS A 123 16.71 -1.66 -4.03
C LYS A 123 15.92 -2.77 -4.69
N ASP A 124 15.01 -2.41 -5.58
CA ASP A 124 14.75 -3.19 -6.76
C ASP A 124 15.40 -2.46 -7.93
N THR A 125 16.71 -2.62 -7.95
CA THR A 125 17.52 -2.29 -9.10
C THR A 125 17.32 -3.40 -10.12
N LEU A 126 16.21 -3.38 -10.84
CA LEU A 126 16.27 -3.78 -12.23
C LEU A 126 17.09 -2.69 -12.92
N ALA A 127 18.33 -2.99 -13.18
CA ALA A 127 19.19 -2.18 -14.03
C ALA A 127 18.54 -2.13 -15.41
N ASP A 128 17.77 -1.09 -15.66
CA ASP A 128 17.26 -0.76 -16.98
C ASP A 128 18.42 -0.03 -17.70
N GLU A 129 19.12 -0.76 -18.57
CA GLU A 129 20.26 -0.32 -19.37
C GLU A 129 19.85 0.74 -20.41
N GLY A 130 19.25 1.84 -20.00
CA GLY A 130 18.81 2.88 -20.96
C GLY A 130 18.43 4.23 -20.35
N ARG A 131 18.40 4.37 -19.03
CA ARG A 131 17.96 5.64 -18.40
C ARG A 131 19.13 6.61 -18.20
N SER A 132 18.93 7.85 -18.60
CA SER A 132 19.86 8.94 -18.33
C SER A 132 20.00 9.16 -16.80
N PRO A 133 21.21 9.46 -16.26
CA PRO A 133 21.39 9.81 -14.83
C PRO A 133 20.47 10.93 -14.35
N LEU A 134 20.14 11.88 -15.21
CA LEU A 134 19.17 12.94 -14.93
C LEU A 134 17.75 12.41 -14.71
N GLN A 135 17.38 11.36 -15.43
CA GLN A 135 16.06 10.74 -15.34
C GLN A 135 15.91 9.92 -14.05
N SER A 136 16.99 9.25 -13.60
CA SER A 136 16.98 8.52 -12.32
C SER A 136 16.85 9.45 -11.12
N VAL A 137 17.55 10.60 -11.11
CA VAL A 137 17.40 11.62 -10.05
C VAL A 137 15.98 12.19 -10.02
N TYR A 138 15.41 12.49 -11.19
CA TYR A 138 14.03 12.98 -11.29
C TYR A 138 13.00 11.96 -10.77
N ASP A 139 13.17 10.69 -11.10
CA ASP A 139 12.30 9.61 -10.64
C ASP A 139 12.41 9.41 -9.12
N GLU A 140 13.59 9.58 -8.54
CA GLU A 140 13.80 9.50 -7.09
C GLU A 140 13.15 10.69 -6.36
N GLU A 141 13.31 11.91 -6.87
CA GLU A 141 12.63 13.09 -6.32
C GLU A 141 11.11 12.96 -6.40
N LEU A 142 10.59 12.43 -7.51
CA LEU A 142 9.16 12.19 -7.68
C LEU A 142 8.65 11.13 -6.70
N LYS A 143 9.39 10.04 -6.49
CA LYS A 143 9.04 9.00 -5.51
C LYS A 143 9.01 9.58 -4.10
N ALA A 144 10.06 10.28 -3.69
CA ALA A 144 10.12 10.92 -2.38
C ALA A 144 8.95 11.89 -2.16
N ARG A 145 8.57 12.61 -3.23
CA ARG A 145 7.42 13.51 -3.19
C ARG A 145 6.10 12.78 -3.02
N VAL A 146 5.89 11.72 -3.77
CA VAL A 146 4.68 10.87 -3.64
C VAL A 146 4.57 10.31 -2.23
N GLU A 147 5.65 9.82 -1.64
CA GLU A 147 5.67 9.34 -0.25
C GLU A 147 5.26 10.45 0.73
N THR A 148 5.83 11.65 0.60
CA THR A 148 5.47 12.81 1.44
C THR A 148 3.98 13.16 1.32
N GLU A 149 3.43 13.17 0.11
CA GLU A 149 2.01 13.51 -0.09
C GLU A 149 1.06 12.39 0.33
N LEU A 150 1.52 11.12 0.30
CA LEU A 150 0.80 9.98 0.87
C LEU A 150 0.66 10.10 2.39
N THR A 151 1.73 10.46 3.09
CA THR A 151 1.69 10.59 4.56
C THR A 151 0.77 11.72 5.02
N ALA A 152 0.55 12.72 4.18
CA ALA A 152 -0.37 13.82 4.43
C ALA A 152 -1.86 13.47 4.15
N LEU A 153 -2.17 12.29 3.64
CA LEU A 153 -3.56 11.83 3.51
C LEU A 153 -4.13 11.40 4.85
N ALA A 154 -5.47 11.54 5.01
CA ALA A 154 -6.15 10.93 6.15
C ALA A 154 -5.99 9.40 6.10
N GLU A 155 -5.76 8.78 7.29
CA GLU A 155 -5.40 7.37 7.43
C GLU A 155 -6.25 6.38 6.62
N PRO A 156 -7.59 6.43 6.63
CA PRO A 156 -8.38 5.46 5.89
C PRO A 156 -8.14 5.50 4.37
N TYR A 157 -7.83 6.68 3.84
CA TYR A 157 -7.52 6.87 2.41
C TYR A 157 -6.08 6.45 2.12
N ARG A 158 -5.13 6.87 2.96
CA ARG A 158 -3.72 6.51 2.87
C ARG A 158 -3.55 5.00 2.83
N THR A 159 -4.01 4.30 3.88
CA THR A 159 -3.92 2.84 4.00
C THR A 159 -4.54 2.14 2.79
N THR A 160 -5.71 2.57 2.34
CA THR A 160 -6.38 1.91 1.20
C THR A 160 -5.62 2.11 -0.11
N VAL A 161 -5.05 3.31 -0.34
CA VAL A 161 -4.22 3.60 -1.52
C VAL A 161 -2.92 2.79 -1.49
N ILE A 162 -2.23 2.74 -0.35
CA ILE A 162 -1.01 1.94 -0.19
C ILE A 162 -1.28 0.47 -0.50
N LEU A 163 -2.30 -0.12 0.12
CA LEU A 163 -2.65 -1.53 -0.08
C LEU A 163 -3.00 -1.84 -1.55
N ARG A 164 -3.60 -0.89 -2.28
CA ARG A 164 -3.98 -1.11 -3.68
C ARG A 164 -2.85 -0.81 -4.65
N ASP A 165 -2.20 0.35 -4.52
CA ASP A 165 -1.35 0.90 -5.57
C ASP A 165 0.14 0.57 -5.36
N ILE A 166 0.53 0.21 -4.13
CA ILE A 166 1.89 -0.19 -3.79
C ILE A 166 1.97 -1.70 -3.52
N GLU A 167 1.04 -2.23 -2.71
CA GLU A 167 1.04 -3.65 -2.33
C GLU A 167 0.25 -4.53 -3.30
N GLU A 168 -0.42 -3.94 -4.29
CA GLU A 168 -1.15 -4.58 -5.39
C GLU A 168 -2.28 -5.53 -4.95
N LEU A 169 -2.83 -5.35 -3.74
CA LEU A 169 -3.91 -6.18 -3.25
C LEU A 169 -5.20 -5.99 -4.05
N SER A 170 -6.00 -7.05 -4.19
CA SER A 170 -7.34 -6.96 -4.76
C SER A 170 -8.28 -6.17 -3.84
N TYR A 171 -9.40 -5.71 -4.36
CA TYR A 171 -10.40 -5.00 -3.54
C TYR A 171 -10.97 -5.88 -2.43
N GLU A 172 -11.11 -7.18 -2.69
CA GLU A 172 -11.56 -8.18 -1.73
C GLU A 172 -10.54 -8.35 -0.61
N GLN A 173 -9.26 -8.48 -0.96
CA GLN A 173 -8.17 -8.57 0.01
C GLN A 173 -8.06 -7.28 0.86
N ILE A 174 -8.21 -6.11 0.25
CA ILE A 174 -8.21 -4.83 0.98
C ILE A 174 -9.41 -4.76 1.94
N ALA A 175 -10.59 -5.21 1.51
CA ALA A 175 -11.77 -5.26 2.36
C ALA A 175 -11.54 -6.16 3.58
N GLU A 176 -10.88 -7.31 3.39
CA GLU A 176 -10.50 -8.22 4.46
C GLU A 176 -9.43 -7.61 5.39
N VAL A 177 -8.36 -7.04 4.83
CA VAL A 177 -7.27 -6.40 5.59
C VAL A 177 -7.76 -5.23 6.44
N THR A 178 -8.66 -4.42 5.89
CA THR A 178 -9.19 -3.21 6.56
C THR A 178 -10.49 -3.45 7.32
N GLU A 179 -11.03 -4.68 7.30
CA GLU A 179 -12.30 -5.07 7.91
C GLU A 179 -13.47 -4.16 7.49
N THR A 180 -13.53 -3.82 6.19
CA THR A 180 -14.54 -2.92 5.64
C THR A 180 -15.25 -3.50 4.43
N SER A 181 -16.39 -2.92 4.03
CA SER A 181 -17.11 -3.39 2.84
C SER A 181 -16.38 -3.02 1.55
N LEU A 182 -16.59 -3.82 0.48
CA LEU A 182 -16.08 -3.50 -0.88
C LEU A 182 -16.51 -2.11 -1.36
N GLY A 183 -17.72 -1.69 -1.03
CA GLY A 183 -18.20 -0.34 -1.35
C GLY A 183 -17.37 0.75 -0.66
N THR A 184 -16.98 0.51 0.60
CA THR A 184 -16.11 1.39 1.37
C THR A 184 -14.70 1.44 0.76
N VAL A 185 -14.14 0.30 0.38
CA VAL A 185 -12.82 0.24 -0.29
C VAL A 185 -12.84 1.07 -1.58
N LYS A 186 -13.82 0.83 -2.47
CA LYS A 186 -13.97 1.58 -3.73
C LYS A 186 -14.08 3.09 -3.50
N SER A 187 -14.91 3.50 -2.54
CA SER A 187 -15.08 4.93 -2.24
C SER A 187 -13.85 5.58 -1.63
N ARG A 188 -13.12 4.84 -0.76
CA ARG A 188 -11.85 5.31 -0.18
C ARG A 188 -10.76 5.45 -1.24
N LEU A 189 -10.66 4.52 -2.17
CA LEU A 189 -9.70 4.59 -3.29
C LEU A 189 -9.95 5.82 -4.16
N VAL A 190 -11.20 6.03 -4.59
CA VAL A 190 -11.55 7.19 -5.42
C VAL A 190 -11.19 8.49 -4.70
N ARG A 191 -11.60 8.64 -3.43
CA ARG A 191 -11.32 9.87 -2.66
C ARG A 191 -9.83 10.01 -2.33
N GLY A 192 -9.14 8.93 -2.01
CA GLY A 192 -7.71 8.93 -1.69
C GLY A 192 -6.87 9.34 -2.89
N ARG A 193 -7.10 8.73 -4.05
CA ARG A 193 -6.42 9.07 -5.30
C ARG A 193 -6.70 10.51 -5.75
N GLU A 194 -7.95 10.97 -5.62
CA GLU A 194 -8.32 12.35 -5.93
C GLU A 194 -7.64 13.35 -4.99
N ALA A 195 -7.57 13.05 -3.70
CA ALA A 195 -6.87 13.88 -2.73
C ALA A 195 -5.36 13.93 -3.01
N LEU A 196 -4.74 12.77 -3.32
CA LEU A 196 -3.33 12.68 -3.69
C LEU A 196 -3.05 13.48 -4.98
N ARG A 197 -3.87 13.29 -6.03
CA ARG A 197 -3.75 14.03 -7.28
C ARG A 197 -3.75 15.54 -7.06
N LYS A 198 -4.72 16.07 -6.30
CA LYS A 198 -4.83 17.51 -6.00
C LYS A 198 -3.61 18.04 -5.23
N ARG A 199 -3.01 17.22 -4.37
CA ARG A 199 -1.80 17.59 -3.64
C ARG A 199 -0.59 17.63 -4.58
N MET A 200 -0.42 16.61 -5.41
CA MET A 200 0.64 16.55 -6.42
C MET A 200 0.54 17.70 -7.43
N GLU A 201 -0.66 18.00 -7.94
CA GLU A 201 -0.88 19.13 -8.87
C GLU A 201 -0.45 20.49 -8.29
N ARG A 202 -0.73 20.75 -7.02
CA ARG A 202 -0.30 21.99 -6.35
C ARG A 202 1.22 22.11 -6.30
N HIS A 203 1.92 21.01 -6.07
CA HIS A 203 3.38 21.01 -6.08
C HIS A 203 3.95 21.19 -7.48
N MET A 204 3.42 20.47 -8.45
CA MET A 204 3.88 20.58 -9.85
C MET A 204 3.62 21.96 -10.43
N ALA A 205 2.50 22.58 -10.09
CA ALA A 205 2.24 23.97 -10.47
C ALA A 205 3.24 24.95 -9.89
N ALA A 206 3.72 24.71 -8.66
CA ALA A 206 4.77 25.52 -8.03
C ALA A 206 6.14 25.40 -8.74
N PHE A 207 6.39 24.28 -9.44
CA PHE A 207 7.60 24.04 -10.24
C PHE A 207 7.41 24.29 -11.74
N GLY A 208 6.27 24.84 -12.17
CA GLY A 208 5.98 25.10 -13.59
C GLY A 208 5.74 23.85 -14.44
N MET A 209 5.48 22.70 -13.81
CA MET A 209 5.24 21.41 -14.48
C MET A 209 3.75 21.08 -14.48
N SER A 210 3.21 20.63 -15.61
CA SER A 210 1.81 20.17 -15.74
C SER A 210 1.79 18.65 -15.83
N LEU A 211 1.01 17.99 -14.97
CA LEU A 211 0.62 16.58 -15.19
C LEU A 211 -0.21 16.53 -16.47
N GLY A 212 0.31 15.89 -17.51
CA GLY A 212 -0.44 15.67 -18.75
C GLY A 212 -1.80 15.08 -18.41
N ALA A 213 -2.87 15.73 -18.87
CA ALA A 213 -4.24 15.30 -18.68
C ALA A 213 -4.41 13.88 -19.24
N SER A 214 -4.40 12.88 -18.37
CA SER A 214 -4.75 11.51 -18.72
C SER A 214 -6.20 11.52 -19.19
N ASN A 215 -6.37 11.17 -20.44
CA ASN A 215 -7.56 11.16 -21.25
C ASN A 215 -8.72 10.37 -20.61
N GLU A 216 -9.50 11.00 -19.73
CA GLU A 216 -10.83 10.50 -19.32
C GLU A 216 -11.89 10.91 -20.33
N LYS A 217 -11.77 10.42 -21.57
CA LYS A 217 -12.88 10.44 -22.56
C LYS A 217 -13.07 9.04 -23.13
N GLY A 218 -13.76 8.20 -22.38
CA GLY A 218 -14.07 6.86 -22.87
C GLY A 218 -15.08 6.09 -22.03
N CYS A 219 -16.18 6.72 -21.61
CA CYS A 219 -17.38 5.96 -21.24
C CYS A 219 -18.58 6.87 -20.95
N ARG A 220 -19.16 7.44 -21.99
CA ARG A 220 -20.59 7.87 -22.03
C ARG A 220 -21.01 8.09 -23.47
N LYS A 221 -21.79 7.16 -24.02
CA LYS A 221 -23.09 7.29 -24.67
C LYS A 221 -23.31 6.14 -25.64
N GLY A 222 -23.88 5.08 -25.15
CA GLY A 222 -24.76 4.24 -25.96
C GLY A 222 -26.16 4.83 -25.86
N GLY A 223 -26.80 5.08 -26.99
CA GLY A 223 -28.23 5.34 -27.01
C GLY A 223 -28.64 6.53 -27.88
N GLN A 224 -28.84 6.28 -29.15
CA GLN A 224 -30.11 6.54 -29.86
C GLN A 224 -29.91 6.39 -31.35
N LEU A 225 -30.40 5.28 -31.88
CA LEU A 225 -30.66 5.08 -33.31
C LEU A 225 -31.87 5.92 -33.63
N SER A 226 -31.66 7.00 -34.38
CA SER A 226 -32.72 7.72 -35.11
C SER A 226 -32.58 7.34 -36.57
N GLY A 227 -33.63 6.71 -37.10
CA GLY A 227 -33.70 6.29 -38.47
C GLY A 227 -33.72 7.49 -39.44
N HIS A 228 -32.95 7.34 -40.50
CA HIS A 228 -33.17 8.14 -41.71
C HIS A 228 -33.54 7.19 -42.84
N LYS A 229 -34.78 7.34 -43.29
CA LYS A 229 -35.32 6.80 -44.54
C LYS A 229 -34.45 7.28 -45.70
N VAL A 230 -33.94 6.36 -46.46
CA VAL A 230 -33.45 6.66 -47.83
C VAL A 230 -34.63 6.47 -48.78
N GLU A 231 -35.07 7.56 -49.36
CA GLU A 231 -36.01 7.60 -50.45
C GLU A 231 -35.23 7.37 -51.76
N VAL A 232 -35.58 6.31 -52.46
CA VAL A 232 -35.12 6.02 -53.84
C VAL A 232 -36.21 6.56 -54.77
N LEU A 233 -35.87 7.39 -55.73
CA LEU A 233 -36.68 7.78 -56.88
C LEU A 233 -35.82 7.71 -58.13
N PRO A 234 -36.44 7.67 -59.31
CA PRO A 234 -36.60 6.50 -60.17
C PRO A 234 -35.51 6.38 -61.21
#